data_03470627c83b02400ce3bc28f53dd390
#
_entry.id   03470627c83b02400ce3bc28f53dd390
#
_cell.length_a   1.000
_cell.length_b   1.000
_cell.length_c   1.000
_cell.angle_alpha   90.00
_cell.angle_beta   90.00
_cell.angle_gamma   90.00
#
_symmetry.space_group_name_H-M   'P 1'
#
loop_
_entity.id
_entity.type
_entity.pdbx_description
1 polymer ?
#
loop_
_entity_poly.entity_id
_entity_poly.type
_entity_poly.pdbx_seq_one_letter_code
_entity_poly.pdbx_strand_id
1 'polypeptide(L)'
;MNFELKGKKAIVSAGGSGIGLTIVEEFIRQGVSVSTCDIDENRIQELRSQYPQINADNVDVGDELAVRKFCLKSIEFLGGLDCLVNNAGVAGPTLSIE
;
A
#
# COMPACT_ATOMS: atom_id res chain seq x y z
N MET A 1 17.88 15.64 3.71
CA MET A 1 17.33 15.68 2.41
C MET A 1 15.86 15.99 2.47
N ASN A 2 15.46 16.89 1.68
CA ASN A 2 14.14 17.42 1.82
C ASN A 2 13.27 17.06 0.63
N PHE A 3 12.61 15.94 0.73
CA PHE A 3 11.67 15.54 -0.29
C PHE A 3 10.29 15.98 0.10
N GLU A 4 9.62 16.55 -0.82
CA GLU A 4 8.25 16.97 -0.62
C GLU A 4 7.36 15.74 -0.78
N LEU A 5 7.33 14.90 0.23
CA LEU A 5 6.48 13.72 0.21
C LEU A 5 5.08 13.99 0.73
N LYS A 6 4.91 15.04 1.50
CA LYS A 6 3.62 15.36 2.07
C LYS A 6 2.58 15.52 0.98
N GLY A 7 1.46 14.85 1.12
CA GLY A 7 0.38 14.91 0.16
C GLY A 7 0.52 13.96 -1.01
N LYS A 8 1.64 13.26 -1.13
CA LYS A 8 1.78 12.25 -2.17
C LYS A 8 0.91 11.05 -1.85
N LYS A 9 0.68 10.21 -2.87
CA LYS A 9 -0.25 9.09 -2.78
C LYS A 9 0.46 7.83 -3.17
N ALA A 10 0.46 6.84 -2.28
CA ALA A 10 1.24 5.63 -2.48
C ALA A 10 0.42 4.37 -2.23
N ILE A 11 0.65 3.36 -3.05
CA ILE A 11 0.17 2.00 -2.81
C ILE A 11 1.39 1.17 -2.44
N VAL A 12 1.28 0.39 -1.36
CA VAL A 12 2.35 -0.49 -0.90
C VAL A 12 1.80 -1.90 -0.80
N SER A 13 2.35 -2.84 -1.56
CA SER A 13 1.92 -4.23 -1.44
C SER A 13 2.67 -4.90 -0.30
N ALA A 14 2.00 -5.85 0.38
CA ALA A 14 2.56 -6.58 1.51
C ALA A 14 3.02 -5.66 2.63
N GLY A 15 2.16 -4.68 2.97
CA GLY A 15 2.50 -3.67 3.96
C GLY A 15 2.23 -4.07 5.40
N GLY A 16 1.83 -5.32 5.66
CA GLY A 16 1.42 -5.74 7.00
C GLY A 16 2.56 -6.14 7.91
N SER A 17 3.74 -6.42 7.37
CA SER A 17 4.87 -6.83 8.22
C SER A 17 6.18 -6.63 7.47
N GLY A 18 7.28 -6.75 8.20
CA GLY A 18 8.62 -6.69 7.64
C GLY A 18 8.92 -5.37 6.96
N ILE A 19 9.57 -5.45 5.80
CA ILE A 19 10.01 -4.27 5.05
C ILE A 19 8.80 -3.45 4.61
N GLY A 20 7.73 -4.12 4.19
CA GLY A 20 6.53 -3.41 3.75
C GLY A 20 5.92 -2.56 4.84
N LEU A 21 5.84 -3.11 6.06
CA LEU A 21 5.33 -2.36 7.19
C LEU A 21 6.21 -1.15 7.49
N THR A 22 7.51 -1.33 7.44
CA THR A 22 8.45 -0.23 7.66
C THR A 22 8.21 0.90 6.66
N ILE A 23 8.00 0.53 5.40
CA ILE A 23 7.74 1.51 4.35
C ILE A 23 6.42 2.24 4.60
N VAL A 24 5.37 1.50 4.94
CA VAL A 24 4.06 2.09 5.23
C VAL A 24 4.17 3.09 6.38
N GLU A 25 4.84 2.70 7.45
CA GLU A 25 4.97 3.57 8.62
C GLU A 25 5.78 4.81 8.31
N GLU A 26 6.84 4.66 7.53
CA GLU A 26 7.65 5.81 7.15
C GLU A 26 6.85 6.77 6.26
N PHE A 27 6.08 6.22 5.32
CA PHE A 27 5.24 7.07 4.47
C PHE A 27 4.21 7.83 5.30
N ILE A 28 3.57 7.16 6.25
CA ILE A 28 2.60 7.82 7.11
C ILE A 28 3.27 8.97 7.86
N ARG A 29 4.46 8.73 8.38
CA ARG A 29 5.19 9.73 9.12
C ARG A 29 5.53 10.95 8.25
N GLN A 30 5.77 10.71 6.96
CA GLN A 30 6.13 11.77 6.02
C GLN A 30 4.90 12.48 5.43
N GLY A 31 3.71 12.10 5.83
CA GLY A 31 2.49 12.74 5.33
C GLY A 31 1.99 12.22 4.01
N VAL A 32 2.45 11.04 3.61
CA VAL A 32 1.97 10.38 2.39
C VAL A 32 0.65 9.69 2.69
N SER A 33 -0.30 9.78 1.76
CA SER A 33 -1.54 9.02 1.85
C SER A 33 -1.27 7.62 1.33
N VAL A 34 -1.65 6.60 2.11
CA VAL A 34 -1.25 5.22 1.84
C VAL A 34 -2.45 4.32 1.68
N SER A 35 -2.38 3.43 0.69
CA SER A 35 -3.23 2.26 0.59
C SER A 35 -2.32 1.05 0.52
N THR A 36 -2.65 0.01 1.28
CA THR A 36 -1.79 -1.17 1.35
C THR A 36 -2.62 -2.43 1.39
N CYS A 37 -1.98 -3.55 1.12
CA CYS A 37 -2.62 -4.86 1.20
C CYS A 37 -1.66 -5.88 1.76
N ASP A 38 -2.22 -6.96 2.28
CA ASP A 38 -1.43 -8.07 2.76
C ASP A 38 -2.32 -9.30 2.75
N ILE A 39 -1.72 -10.48 2.58
CA ILE A 39 -2.47 -11.72 2.63
C ILE A 39 -2.82 -12.12 4.06
N ASP A 40 -2.09 -11.59 5.03
CA ASP A 40 -2.28 -11.93 6.44
C ASP A 40 -3.36 -11.03 7.03
N GLU A 41 -4.53 -11.62 7.27
CA GLU A 41 -5.68 -10.88 7.79
C GLU A 41 -5.38 -10.25 9.15
N ASN A 42 -4.61 -10.92 9.99
CA ASN A 42 -4.29 -10.39 11.31
C ASN A 42 -3.46 -9.11 11.19
N ARG A 43 -2.54 -9.08 10.25
CA ARG A 43 -1.72 -7.89 10.02
C ARG A 43 -2.57 -6.73 9.52
N ILE A 44 -3.53 -7.04 8.65
CA ILE A 44 -4.44 -6.02 8.13
C ILE A 44 -5.27 -5.43 9.27
N GLN A 45 -5.76 -6.28 10.18
CA GLN A 45 -6.53 -5.78 11.32
C GLN A 45 -5.69 -4.89 12.21
N GLU A 46 -4.44 -5.26 12.42
CA GLU A 46 -3.52 -4.44 13.21
C GLU A 46 -3.30 -3.08 12.56
N LEU A 47 -3.09 -3.08 11.24
CA LEU A 47 -2.90 -1.84 10.52
C LEU A 47 -4.12 -0.92 10.61
N ARG A 48 -5.31 -1.49 10.44
CA ARG A 48 -6.54 -0.72 10.53
C ARG A 48 -6.73 -0.11 11.91
N SER A 49 -6.35 -0.86 12.92
CA SER A 49 -6.47 -0.40 14.30
C SER A 49 -5.47 0.72 14.59
N GLN A 50 -4.26 0.56 14.13
CA GLN A 50 -3.17 1.47 14.42
C GLN A 50 -3.19 2.73 13.55
N TYR A 51 -3.61 2.58 12.30
CA TYR A 51 -3.59 3.67 11.32
C TYR A 51 -4.94 3.75 10.61
N PRO A 52 -5.99 4.23 11.28
CA PRO A 52 -7.32 4.24 10.67
C PRO A 52 -7.44 5.15 9.44
N GLN A 53 -6.47 6.02 9.23
CA GLN A 53 -6.51 6.93 8.10
C GLN A 53 -6.10 6.29 6.78
N ILE A 54 -5.45 5.13 6.80
CA ILE A 54 -5.04 4.49 5.55
C ILE A 54 -6.08 3.48 5.10
N ASN A 55 -5.99 3.06 3.84
CA ASN A 55 -6.76 1.93 3.36
C ASN A 55 -5.87 0.68 3.46
N ALA A 56 -6.39 -0.36 4.10
CA ALA A 56 -5.65 -1.60 4.26
C ALA A 56 -6.61 -2.75 3.96
N ASP A 57 -6.27 -3.56 2.97
CA ASP A 57 -7.12 -4.65 2.50
C ASP A 57 -6.40 -5.98 2.53
N ASN A 58 -7.18 -7.03 2.80
CA ASN A 58 -6.69 -8.40 2.74
C ASN A 58 -6.74 -8.84 1.28
N VAL A 59 -5.58 -9.02 0.67
CA VAL A 59 -5.47 -9.37 -0.74
C VAL A 59 -4.37 -10.38 -0.92
N ASP A 60 -4.67 -11.43 -1.68
CA ASP A 60 -3.65 -12.37 -2.14
C ASP A 60 -3.04 -11.79 -3.42
N VAL A 61 -1.80 -11.36 -3.35
CA VAL A 61 -1.13 -10.74 -4.49
C VAL A 61 -0.87 -11.73 -5.62
N GLY A 62 -1.03 -13.03 -5.38
CA GLY A 62 -1.00 -14.02 -6.43
C GLY A 62 -2.29 -14.09 -7.24
N ASP A 63 -3.34 -13.43 -6.78
CA ASP A 63 -4.62 -13.38 -7.46
C ASP A 63 -4.69 -12.09 -8.26
N GLU A 64 -4.50 -12.20 -9.56
CA GLU A 64 -4.41 -11.03 -10.43
C GLU A 64 -5.67 -10.18 -10.41
N LEU A 65 -6.83 -10.82 -10.38
CA LEU A 65 -8.09 -10.08 -10.35
C LEU A 65 -8.24 -9.32 -9.05
N ALA A 66 -7.87 -9.95 -7.93
CA ALA A 66 -7.95 -9.29 -6.63
C ALA A 66 -7.01 -8.10 -6.58
N VAL A 67 -5.81 -8.24 -7.16
CA VAL A 67 -4.85 -7.13 -7.21
C VAL A 67 -5.41 -5.98 -8.02
N ARG A 68 -6.02 -6.26 -9.16
CA ARG A 68 -6.61 -5.21 -9.99
C ARG A 68 -7.69 -4.45 -9.25
N LYS A 69 -8.56 -5.18 -8.58
CA LYS A 69 -9.64 -4.56 -7.81
C LYS A 69 -9.08 -3.70 -6.70
N PHE A 70 -8.06 -4.20 -6.03
CA PHE A 70 -7.40 -3.45 -4.97
C PHE A 70 -6.78 -2.17 -5.50
N CYS A 71 -6.09 -2.24 -6.64
CA CYS A 71 -5.45 -1.07 -7.22
C CYS A 71 -6.47 0.00 -7.61
N LEU A 72 -7.58 -0.42 -8.24
CA LEU A 72 -8.62 0.53 -8.63
C LEU A 72 -9.25 1.19 -7.42
N LYS A 73 -9.56 0.39 -6.40
CA LYS A 73 -10.11 0.91 -5.17
C LYS A 73 -9.14 1.87 -4.49
N SER A 74 -7.86 1.54 -4.52
CA SER A 74 -6.83 2.36 -3.89
C SER A 74 -6.70 3.71 -4.57
N ILE A 75 -6.69 3.71 -5.89
CA ILE A 75 -6.58 4.96 -6.64
C ILE A 75 -7.79 5.86 -6.35
N GLU A 76 -8.97 5.25 -6.25
CA GLU A 76 -10.16 6.00 -5.91
C GLU A 76 -10.08 6.55 -4.49
N PHE A 77 -9.66 5.71 -3.55
CA PHE A 77 -9.52 6.12 -2.15
C PHE A 77 -8.50 7.26 -2.01
N LEU A 78 -7.38 7.15 -2.71
CA LEU A 78 -6.31 8.13 -2.61
C LEU A 78 -6.58 9.40 -3.42
N GLY A 79 -7.40 9.29 -4.45
CA GLY A 79 -7.64 10.41 -5.36
C GLY A 79 -6.54 10.57 -6.39
N GLY A 80 -5.76 9.54 -6.60
CA GLY A 80 -4.65 9.55 -7.55
C GLY A 80 -3.57 8.60 -7.10
N LEU A 81 -2.46 8.57 -7.81
CA LEU A 81 -1.34 7.70 -7.48
C LEU A 81 -0.03 8.33 -7.91
N ASP A 82 0.89 8.45 -6.97
CA ASP A 82 2.23 8.96 -7.23
C ASP A 82 3.29 7.87 -7.18
N CYS A 83 3.06 6.84 -6.37
CA CYS A 83 4.09 5.83 -6.12
C CYS A 83 3.45 4.47 -5.86
N LEU A 84 4.02 3.43 -6.46
CA LEU A 84 3.63 2.05 -6.16
C LEU A 84 4.86 1.30 -5.68
N VAL A 85 4.80 0.78 -4.48
CA VAL A 85 5.87 -0.05 -3.93
C VAL A 85 5.42 -1.49 -3.99
N ASN A 86 6.01 -2.26 -4.88
CA ASN A 86 5.69 -3.67 -5.04
C ASN A 86 6.63 -4.47 -4.17
N ASN A 87 6.31 -4.56 -2.90
CA ASN A 87 7.16 -5.23 -1.93
C ASN A 87 6.97 -6.74 -1.90
N ALA A 88 5.85 -7.21 -2.45
CA ALA A 88 5.51 -8.62 -2.32
C ALA A 88 6.45 -9.54 -3.08
N GLY A 89 7.15 -9.03 -4.08
CA GLY A 89 8.12 -9.83 -4.82
C GLY A 89 7.52 -10.94 -5.64
N VAL A 90 6.24 -10.85 -5.97
CA VAL A 90 5.60 -11.90 -6.74
C VAL A 90 5.78 -11.65 -8.21
N ALA A 91 5.85 -12.75 -8.94
CA ALA A 91 5.87 -12.69 -10.38
C ALA A 91 4.45 -12.43 -10.84
N GLY A 92 4.14 -11.25 -11.10
CA GLY A 92 2.84 -10.85 -11.61
C GLY A 92 3.03 -9.64 -12.47
N PRO A 93 1.93 -9.05 -12.90
CA PRO A 93 2.08 -7.82 -13.67
C PRO A 93 2.82 -6.82 -12.82
N THR A 94 3.92 -6.38 -13.34
CA THR A 94 4.69 -5.35 -12.67
C THR A 94 4.13 -4.03 -13.11
N LEU A 95 3.62 -3.31 -12.16
CA LEU A 95 3.20 -1.96 -12.44
C LEU A 95 4.38 -1.08 -12.20
N SER A 96 4.79 -0.43 -13.25
CA SER A 96 5.88 0.49 -13.19
C SER A 96 5.35 1.83 -12.77
N ILE A 97 6.05 2.45 -11.89
CA ILE A 97 5.64 3.74 -11.45
C ILE A 97 6.65 4.74 -11.82
N GLU A 98 6.21 5.78 -12.32
CA GLU A 98 7.09 6.85 -12.68
C GLU A 98 7.06 7.97 -11.70
#